data_3749cb2bf949866b9bd1bf1e6b0fd8e7
#
_entry.id   3749cb2bf949866b9bd1bf1e6b0fd8e7
#
_cell.length_a   1.000
_cell.length_b   1.000
_cell.length_c   1.000
_cell.angle_alpha   90.00
_cell.angle_beta   90.00
_cell.angle_gamma   90.00
#
_symmetry.space_group_name_H-M   'P 1'
#
loop_
_entity.id
_entity.type
_entity.pdbx_description
1 polymer ?
#
loop_
_entity_poly.entity_id
_entity_poly.type
_entity_poly.pdbx_seq_one_letter_code
_entity_poly.pdbx_strand_id
1 'polypeptide(L)'
;MYRTAEDGRELLRAAQEIHGERHGAQTFMPGTHLPLEGAGRRIGLDPNRLRYHDAIEDLDYEGAIEWDTSARYAKGDKHYVITQAGLDGGG
;
A
#
# COMPACT_ATOMS: atom_id res chain seq x y z
N MET A 1 12.36 -0.56 -17.50
CA MET A 1 12.42 0.45 -16.45
C MET A 1 11.03 0.95 -16.08
N TYR A 2 10.61 0.68 -14.90
CA TYR A 2 9.26 1.01 -14.49
C TYR A 2 9.27 2.05 -13.41
N ARG A 3 8.70 3.20 -13.72
CA ARG A 3 8.53 4.22 -12.71
C ARG A 3 7.56 3.76 -11.64
N THR A 4 6.64 2.88 -12.02
CA THR A 4 5.67 2.38 -11.06
C THR A 4 6.31 1.60 -9.93
N ALA A 5 7.47 0.99 -10.17
CA ALA A 5 8.17 0.29 -9.10
C ALA A 5 8.62 1.25 -8.01
N GLU A 6 9.15 2.41 -8.39
CA GLU A 6 9.53 3.43 -7.42
C GLU A 6 8.30 4.01 -6.75
N ASP A 7 7.27 4.29 -7.55
CA ASP A 7 6.03 4.82 -7.01
C ASP A 7 5.44 3.84 -6.00
N GLY A 8 5.50 2.56 -6.31
CA GLY A 8 5.00 1.54 -5.40
C GLY A 8 5.74 1.52 -4.08
N ARG A 9 7.07 1.60 -4.14
CA ARG A 9 7.86 1.63 -2.91
C ARG A 9 7.56 2.85 -2.07
N GLU A 10 7.44 4.01 -2.72
CA GLU A 10 7.13 5.23 -1.99
C GLU A 10 5.74 5.17 -1.39
N LEU A 11 4.79 4.60 -2.16
CA LEU A 11 3.43 4.45 -1.69
C LEU A 11 3.39 3.54 -0.46
N LEU A 12 4.10 2.43 -0.52
CA LEU A 12 4.13 1.49 0.59
C LEU A 12 4.79 2.09 1.82
N ARG A 13 5.88 2.82 1.62
CA ARG A 13 6.56 3.49 2.72
C ARG A 13 5.66 4.52 3.37
N ALA A 14 4.95 5.31 2.56
CA ALA A 14 4.05 6.33 3.09
C ALA A 14 2.90 5.68 3.86
N ALA A 15 2.38 4.56 3.35
CA ALA A 15 1.32 3.84 4.05
C ALA A 15 1.81 3.33 5.40
N GLN A 16 3.03 2.84 5.44
CA GLN A 16 3.62 2.38 6.69
C GLN A 16 3.79 3.52 7.69
N GLU A 17 4.21 4.68 7.19
CA GLU A 17 4.36 5.85 8.04
C GLU A 17 3.03 6.29 8.63
N ILE A 18 1.99 6.31 7.80
CA ILE A 18 0.66 6.71 8.27
C ILE A 18 0.16 5.73 9.33
N HIS A 19 0.36 4.44 9.09
CA HIS A 19 -0.05 3.44 10.06
C HIS A 19 0.69 3.64 11.39
N GLY A 20 1.98 3.91 11.31
CA GLY A 20 2.78 4.15 12.51
C GLY A 20 2.30 5.36 13.29
N GLU A 21 1.90 6.41 12.59
CA GLU A 21 1.40 7.61 13.23
C GLU A 21 0.09 7.35 13.97
N ARG A 22 -0.74 6.45 13.44
CA ARG A 22 -2.06 6.18 14.00
C ARG A 22 -2.05 5.10 15.07
N HIS A 23 -1.22 4.09 14.90
CA HIS A 23 -1.29 2.88 15.72
C HIS A 23 0.03 2.46 16.33
N GLY A 24 1.12 3.11 15.98
CA GLY A 24 2.43 2.71 16.45
C GLY A 24 3.14 1.81 15.46
N ALA A 25 4.43 2.06 15.26
CA ALA A 25 5.19 1.34 14.24
C ALA A 25 5.27 -0.15 14.49
N GLN A 26 5.29 -0.56 15.74
CA GLN A 26 5.44 -1.98 16.07
C GLN A 26 4.19 -2.80 15.78
N THR A 27 3.07 -2.17 15.44
CA THR A 27 1.86 -2.91 15.10
C THR A 27 1.80 -3.25 13.62
N PHE A 28 2.76 -2.81 12.84
CA PHE A 28 2.78 -3.04 11.40
C PHE A 28 3.33 -4.44 11.13
N MET A 29 2.45 -5.34 10.76
CA MET A 29 2.79 -6.75 10.59
C MET A 29 2.02 -7.31 9.40
N PRO A 30 2.35 -8.52 8.92
CA PRO A 30 1.61 -9.10 7.80
C PRO A 30 0.12 -9.15 8.09
N GLY A 31 -0.67 -8.77 7.12
CA GLY A 31 -2.12 -8.71 7.27
C GLY A 31 -2.64 -7.35 7.69
N THR A 32 -1.76 -6.40 7.95
CA THR A 32 -2.19 -5.05 8.31
C THR A 32 -2.76 -4.35 7.10
N HIS A 33 -3.93 -3.75 7.26
CA HIS A 33 -4.56 -2.98 6.19
C HIS A 33 -3.76 -1.72 5.91
N LEU A 34 -3.64 -1.39 4.63
CA LEU A 34 -2.80 -0.29 4.20
C LEU A 34 -3.64 0.93 3.83
N PRO A 35 -3.33 2.10 4.38
CA PRO A 35 -4.04 3.34 4.01
C PRO A 35 -3.45 3.89 2.70
N LEU A 36 -3.73 3.20 1.60
CA LEU A 36 -3.08 3.53 0.33
C LEU A 36 -3.50 4.85 -0.24
N GLU A 37 -4.78 5.23 -0.12
CA GLU A 37 -5.22 6.52 -0.64
C GLU A 37 -4.57 7.68 0.10
N GLY A 38 -4.54 7.57 1.43
CA GLY A 38 -3.86 8.59 2.21
C GLY A 38 -2.38 8.67 1.88
N ALA A 39 -1.77 7.51 1.69
CA ALA A 39 -0.37 7.45 1.30
C ALA A 39 -0.14 8.11 -0.05
N GLY A 40 -1.02 7.85 -1.00
CA GLY A 40 -0.91 8.45 -2.31
C GLY A 40 -0.97 9.97 -2.23
N ARG A 41 -1.93 10.48 -1.47
CA ARG A 41 -2.03 11.92 -1.31
C ARG A 41 -0.80 12.51 -0.66
N ARG A 42 -0.21 11.80 0.29
CA ARG A 42 0.97 12.27 1.00
C ARG A 42 2.18 12.45 0.08
N ILE A 43 2.33 11.57 -0.89
CA ILE A 43 3.48 11.62 -1.79
C ILE A 43 3.16 12.26 -3.13
N GLY A 44 1.96 12.84 -3.26
CA GLY A 44 1.59 13.51 -4.50
C GLY A 44 1.11 12.57 -5.60
N LEU A 45 0.73 11.37 -5.23
CA LEU A 45 0.25 10.36 -6.17
C LEU A 45 -1.26 10.28 -6.03
N ASP A 46 -1.96 11.02 -6.88
CA ASP A 46 -3.40 11.20 -6.80
C ASP A 46 -4.12 9.86 -6.99
N PRO A 47 -4.95 9.43 -6.01
CA PRO A 47 -5.68 8.17 -6.14
C PRO A 47 -6.63 8.11 -7.33
N ASN A 48 -6.96 9.23 -7.92
CA ASN A 48 -7.85 9.25 -9.08
C ASN A 48 -7.09 9.15 -10.40
N ARG A 49 -5.78 9.02 -10.34
CA ARG A 49 -4.95 8.94 -11.54
C ARG A 49 -4.48 7.53 -11.81
N LEU A 50 -4.25 7.27 -13.07
CA LEU A 50 -3.79 5.95 -13.51
C LEU A 50 -2.46 5.57 -12.86
N ARG A 51 -1.60 6.53 -12.67
CA ARG A 51 -0.29 6.28 -12.07
C ARG A 51 -0.40 5.65 -10.69
N TYR A 52 -1.37 6.10 -9.90
CA TYR A 52 -1.64 5.52 -8.60
C TYR A 52 -2.05 4.05 -8.73
N HIS A 53 -2.95 3.77 -9.66
CA HIS A 53 -3.43 2.40 -9.86
C HIS A 53 -2.31 1.50 -10.38
N ASP A 54 -1.47 2.03 -11.24
CA ASP A 54 -0.32 1.27 -11.74
C ASP A 54 0.64 0.92 -10.62
N ALA A 55 0.85 1.85 -9.68
CA ALA A 55 1.73 1.59 -8.54
C ALA A 55 1.17 0.47 -7.67
N ILE A 56 -0.14 0.48 -7.46
CA ILE A 56 -0.77 -0.58 -6.66
C ILE A 56 -0.68 -1.92 -7.37
N GLU A 57 -0.92 -1.94 -8.69
CA GLU A 57 -0.82 -3.17 -9.44
C GLU A 57 0.60 -3.74 -9.41
N ASP A 58 1.57 -2.85 -9.45
CA ASP A 58 2.95 -3.28 -9.39
C ASP A 58 3.27 -3.93 -8.04
N LEU A 59 2.80 -3.32 -6.95
CA LEU A 59 2.99 -3.91 -5.63
C LEU A 59 2.29 -5.26 -5.50
N ASP A 60 1.09 -5.36 -6.05
CA ASP A 60 0.33 -6.60 -6.02
C ASP A 60 1.05 -7.67 -6.83
N TYR A 61 1.54 -7.32 -7.99
CA TYR A 61 2.25 -8.25 -8.85
C TYR A 61 3.50 -8.78 -8.17
N GLU A 62 4.21 -7.92 -7.43
CA GLU A 62 5.41 -8.33 -6.72
C GLU A 62 5.11 -9.12 -5.46
N GLY A 63 3.86 -9.19 -5.06
CA GLY A 63 3.49 -9.89 -3.85
C GLY A 63 3.71 -9.11 -2.57
N ALA A 64 4.01 -7.81 -2.69
CA ALA A 64 4.22 -6.96 -1.53
C ALA A 64 2.94 -6.65 -0.78
N ILE A 65 1.83 -6.63 -1.50
CA ILE A 65 0.50 -6.43 -0.91
C ILE A 65 -0.43 -7.48 -1.51
N GLU A 66 -1.55 -7.71 -0.84
CA GLU A 66 -2.55 -8.59 -1.41
C GLU A 66 -3.94 -8.12 -1.04
N TRP A 67 -4.89 -8.43 -1.90
CA TRP A 67 -6.27 -8.06 -1.71
C TRP A 67 -6.86 -8.85 -0.56
N ASP A 68 -7.50 -8.17 0.37
CA ASP A 68 -8.13 -8.84 1.51
C ASP A 68 -9.51 -9.31 1.10
N THR A 69 -9.59 -10.58 0.74
CA THR A 69 -10.86 -11.16 0.28
C THR A 69 -11.84 -11.36 1.42
N SER A 70 -11.40 -11.25 2.66
CA SER A 70 -12.30 -11.38 3.80
C SER A 70 -13.03 -10.08 4.10
N ALA A 71 -12.63 -8.98 3.49
CA ALA A 71 -13.27 -7.70 3.71
C ALA A 71 -14.69 -7.74 3.19
N ARG A 72 -15.61 -7.34 4.03
CA ARG A 72 -17.02 -7.40 3.67
C ARG A 72 -17.58 -6.09 3.18
N TYR A 73 -16.84 -5.04 3.37
CA TYR A 73 -17.31 -3.75 2.94
C TYR A 73 -16.71 -3.47 1.60
N ALA A 74 -17.55 -3.40 0.65
CA ALA A 74 -17.08 -3.17 -0.67
C ALA A 74 -16.95 -1.70 -1.00
N LYS A 75 -17.33 -0.86 -0.12
CA LYS A 75 -17.33 0.55 -0.43
C LYS A 75 -16.05 1.22 -0.01
N GLY A 76 -15.62 2.14 -0.81
CA GLY A 76 -14.50 2.97 -0.48
C GLY A 76 -13.19 2.33 -0.85
N ASP A 77 -12.26 2.43 0.05
CA ASP A 77 -10.89 2.02 -0.23
C ASP A 77 -10.80 0.56 -0.57
N LYS A 78 -9.94 0.28 -1.50
CA LYS A 78 -9.56 -1.09 -1.76
C LYS A 78 -8.86 -1.61 -0.53
N HIS A 79 -9.24 -2.79 -0.12
CA HIS A 79 -8.71 -3.37 1.10
C HIS A 79 -7.50 -4.24 0.79
N TYR A 80 -6.36 -3.58 0.69
CA TYR A 80 -5.10 -4.29 0.54
C TYR A 80 -4.41 -4.40 1.88
N VAL A 81 -3.76 -5.52 2.09
CA VAL A 81 -2.98 -5.75 3.30
C VAL A 81 -1.52 -5.97 2.92
N ILE A 82 -0.63 -5.63 3.85
CA ILE A 82 0.80 -5.86 3.64
C ILE A 82 1.09 -7.35 3.79
N THR A 83 2.00 -7.86 2.97
CA THR A 83 2.44 -9.24 3.09
C THR A 83 3.80 -9.29 3.76
N GLN A 84 4.22 -10.50 4.12
CA GLN A 84 5.57 -10.68 4.68
C GLN A 84 6.61 -10.22 3.66
N ALA A 85 6.37 -10.51 2.38
CA ALA A 85 7.29 -10.08 1.33
C ALA A 85 7.36 -8.56 1.25
N GLY A 86 6.24 -7.88 1.45
CA GLY A 86 6.23 -6.44 1.45
C GLY A 86 7.03 -5.84 2.60
N LEU A 87 6.97 -6.49 3.75
CA LEU A 87 7.73 -6.04 4.90
C LEU A 87 9.23 -6.26 4.70
N ASP A 88 9.59 -7.42 4.18
CA ASP A 88 10.99 -7.79 3.99
C ASP A 88 11.60 -7.10 2.79
N GLY A 89 10.84 -7.09 1.74
CA GLY A 89 11.35 -6.69 0.46
C GLY A 89 11.25 -5.22 0.21
N GLY A 90 10.77 -4.52 1.17
CA GLY A 90 10.67 -3.12 1.00
C GLY A 90 11.92 -2.53 0.41
N GLY A 91 12.90 -3.31 0.32
CA GLY A 91 14.13 -2.85 -0.25
C GLY A 91 14.43 -3.48 -1.56
#